data_b474ad883fffbfdb8414daa417f5643f
#
_entry.id   b474ad883fffbfdb8414daa417f5643f
#
_cell.length_a   1.000
_cell.length_b   1.000
_cell.length_c   1.000
_cell.angle_alpha   90.00
_cell.angle_beta   90.00
_cell.angle_gamma   90.00
#
_symmetry.space_group_name_H-M   'P 1'
#
loop_
_entity.id
_entity.type
_entity.pdbx_description
1 polymer ?
#
loop_
_entity_poly.entity_id
_entity_poly.type
_entity_poly.pdbx_seq_one_letter_code
_entity_poly.pdbx_strand_id
1 'polypeptide(L)'
;MSSFVGLTWDHPRGREALQAADFADLRWEVQPLEGFESAPIDELAARYDLLVLDHPHLGDALATDCIRPLDELFTDAELKAWAHEAVGPSARSYQRDGHTWALPLDAATQVSARRPDLLATAPRSWSEALAVDAPLAPSLAGPHAFLSFCSIAVSLGGDIDDDFFDRRIAVQALAILAELACRAPAGTTTLNPIALLELMSSTDDLAYIPLIYGYVNYSPRVAFGAPPVGSGIGSTIGGTGIAITRRSEPTPELLDHLRWLMSPATQAGFIPSNAGQPSARSAWTSLGSFYTDTLETIEASWVRPRFAGYIPFQSQASAMIRDGLDDPTTVDRVIAAYREAQA
;
A
#
# COMPACT_ATOMS: atom_id res chain seq x y z
N MET A 1 13.57 28.81 -11.91
CA MET A 1 14.04 27.42 -11.70
C MET A 1 13.35 26.94 -10.43
N SER A 2 12.75 25.77 -10.41
CA SER A 2 12.15 25.22 -9.18
C SER A 2 13.23 25.09 -8.12
N SER A 3 12.97 25.55 -6.90
CA SER A 3 13.91 25.44 -5.80
C SER A 3 13.87 24.04 -5.15
N PHE A 4 12.77 23.30 -5.33
CA PHE A 4 12.56 21.97 -4.76
C PHE A 4 12.31 20.91 -5.84
N VAL A 5 12.76 19.70 -5.56
CA VAL A 5 12.54 18.51 -6.40
C VAL A 5 11.93 17.41 -5.54
N GLY A 6 10.73 16.98 -5.90
CA GLY A 6 10.08 15.82 -5.29
C GLY A 6 10.20 14.58 -6.17
N LEU A 7 10.20 13.40 -5.55
CA LEU A 7 10.11 12.11 -6.22
C LEU A 7 8.79 11.42 -5.89
N THR A 8 8.10 10.95 -6.94
CA THR A 8 6.92 10.09 -6.83
C THR A 8 7.03 8.89 -7.77
N TRP A 9 6.01 8.06 -7.86
CA TRP A 9 6.02 6.85 -8.69
C TRP A 9 5.20 7.02 -9.97
N ASP A 10 5.59 6.29 -11.02
CA ASP A 10 5.06 6.45 -12.37
C ASP A 10 3.75 5.68 -12.58
N HIS A 11 2.67 6.25 -12.05
CA HIS A 11 1.29 5.84 -12.30
C HIS A 11 0.40 7.09 -12.20
N PRO A 12 -0.71 7.19 -12.94
CA PRO A 12 -1.65 8.32 -12.83
C PRO A 12 -2.01 8.66 -11.39
N ARG A 13 -2.36 7.67 -10.57
CA ARG A 13 -2.67 7.82 -9.15
C ARG A 13 -1.54 8.48 -8.34
N GLY A 14 -0.28 8.17 -8.66
CA GLY A 14 0.88 8.64 -7.90
C GLY A 14 1.42 10.00 -8.35
N ARG A 15 1.18 10.41 -9.62
CA ARG A 15 1.85 11.58 -10.18
C ARG A 15 0.91 12.69 -10.64
N GLU A 16 -0.27 12.37 -11.20
CA GLU A 16 -1.04 13.39 -11.92
C GLU A 16 -1.54 14.52 -11.03
N ALA A 17 -2.04 14.21 -9.83
CA ALA A 17 -2.45 15.23 -8.88
C ALA A 17 -1.27 16.11 -8.40
N LEU A 18 -0.10 15.52 -8.17
CA LEU A 18 1.10 16.26 -7.75
C LEU A 18 1.64 17.15 -8.87
N GLN A 19 1.64 16.65 -10.11
CA GLN A 19 2.09 17.42 -11.27
C GLN A 19 1.10 18.49 -11.70
N ALA A 20 -0.19 18.28 -11.47
CA ALA A 20 -1.24 19.26 -11.74
C ALA A 20 -1.36 20.36 -10.67
N ALA A 21 -0.77 20.13 -9.49
CA ALA A 21 -0.75 21.12 -8.42
C ALA A 21 0.17 22.29 -8.83
N ASP A 22 -0.42 23.46 -8.99
CA ASP A 22 0.28 24.68 -9.46
C ASP A 22 1.11 25.29 -8.31
N PHE A 23 2.31 24.76 -8.13
CA PHE A 23 3.33 25.33 -7.25
C PHE A 23 4.66 25.46 -7.99
N ALA A 24 4.97 26.66 -8.46
CA ALA A 24 6.05 26.94 -9.40
C ALA A 24 7.46 26.54 -8.90
N ASP A 25 7.66 26.52 -7.57
CA ASP A 25 8.94 26.21 -6.95
C ASP A 25 9.19 24.73 -6.70
N LEU A 26 8.22 23.83 -7.00
CA LEU A 26 8.35 22.38 -6.85
C LEU A 26 8.11 21.69 -8.18
N ARG A 27 9.05 20.84 -8.59
CA ARG A 27 8.84 19.90 -9.69
C ARG A 27 8.87 18.45 -9.17
N TRP A 28 8.07 17.61 -9.78
CA TRP A 28 8.00 16.19 -9.45
C TRP A 28 8.69 15.35 -10.52
N GLU A 29 9.67 14.56 -10.10
CA GLU A 29 10.24 13.46 -10.88
C GLU A 29 9.50 12.17 -10.56
N VAL A 30 9.57 11.20 -11.47
CA VAL A 30 8.89 9.92 -11.33
C VAL A 30 9.87 8.76 -11.42
N GLN A 31 9.57 7.67 -10.70
CA GLN A 31 10.30 6.41 -10.77
C GLN A 31 9.32 5.25 -11.04
N PRO A 32 9.78 4.13 -11.63
CA PRO A 32 8.95 2.92 -11.77
C PRO A 32 8.42 2.41 -10.42
N LEU A 33 7.32 1.65 -10.45
CA LEU A 33 6.73 1.05 -9.24
C LEU A 33 7.74 0.21 -8.46
N GLU A 34 8.55 -0.58 -9.15
CA GLU A 34 9.59 -1.42 -8.53
C GLU A 34 10.62 -0.59 -7.76
N GLY A 35 11.00 0.58 -8.27
CA GLY A 35 11.87 1.53 -7.59
C GLY A 35 11.19 2.15 -6.37
N PHE A 36 9.92 2.51 -6.48
CA PHE A 36 9.13 3.01 -5.35
C PHE A 36 9.02 1.99 -4.21
N GLU A 37 8.88 0.70 -4.54
CA GLU A 37 8.71 -0.38 -3.56
C GLU A 37 10.01 -0.81 -2.87
N SER A 38 11.19 -0.58 -3.49
CA SER A 38 12.43 -1.24 -3.04
C SER A 38 13.71 -0.42 -3.10
N ALA A 39 13.71 0.79 -3.69
CA ALA A 39 14.91 1.62 -3.77
C ALA A 39 15.38 2.07 -2.37
N PRO A 40 16.69 2.09 -2.09
CA PRO A 40 17.24 2.58 -0.83
C PRO A 40 16.81 4.03 -0.57
N ILE A 41 16.15 4.25 0.56
CA ILE A 41 15.52 5.54 0.86
C ILE A 41 16.53 6.65 1.13
N ASP A 42 17.68 6.33 1.67
CA ASP A 42 18.78 7.25 1.94
C ASP A 42 19.43 7.77 0.65
N GLU A 43 19.60 6.92 -0.37
CA GLU A 43 20.07 7.33 -1.69
C GLU A 43 19.08 8.29 -2.39
N LEU A 44 17.78 8.04 -2.23
CA LEU A 44 16.74 8.94 -2.73
C LEU A 44 16.72 10.26 -1.96
N ALA A 45 16.80 10.22 -0.63
CA ALA A 45 16.84 11.42 0.22
C ALA A 45 18.07 12.30 -0.03
N ALA A 46 19.18 11.73 -0.47
CA ALA A 46 20.36 12.50 -0.87
C ALA A 46 20.14 13.31 -2.15
N ARG A 47 19.14 12.99 -2.97
CA ARG A 47 18.88 13.59 -4.29
C ARG A 47 17.66 14.49 -4.32
N TYR A 48 16.62 14.16 -3.57
CA TYR A 48 15.30 14.80 -3.60
C TYR A 48 14.99 15.54 -2.31
N ASP A 49 14.23 16.62 -2.42
CA ASP A 49 13.81 17.44 -1.27
C ASP A 49 12.55 16.88 -0.60
N LEU A 50 11.64 16.29 -1.41
CA LEU A 50 10.46 15.60 -0.95
C LEU A 50 10.42 14.19 -1.53
N LEU A 51 9.97 13.24 -0.71
CA LEU A 51 9.77 11.86 -1.13
C LEU A 51 8.32 11.44 -0.88
N VAL A 52 7.67 10.95 -1.95
CA VAL A 52 6.47 10.13 -1.79
C VAL A 52 6.94 8.71 -1.52
N LEU A 53 6.63 8.18 -0.33
CA LEU A 53 7.14 6.88 0.13
C LEU A 53 6.04 6.03 0.76
N ASP A 54 6.25 4.70 0.74
CA ASP A 54 5.45 3.74 1.51
C ASP A 54 5.98 3.64 2.95
N HIS A 55 5.09 3.45 3.91
CA HIS A 55 5.41 3.52 5.35
C HIS A 55 6.51 2.56 5.85
N PRO A 56 6.74 1.36 5.29
CA PRO A 56 7.82 0.50 5.77
C PRO A 56 9.22 1.07 5.56
N HIS A 57 9.39 2.00 4.61
CA HIS A 57 10.65 2.71 4.42
C HIS A 57 11.08 3.55 5.63
N LEU A 58 10.15 3.85 6.57
CA LEU A 58 10.48 4.60 7.79
C LEU A 58 11.58 3.95 8.61
N GLY A 59 11.64 2.61 8.65
CA GLY A 59 12.71 1.91 9.38
C GLY A 59 14.10 2.33 8.93
N ASP A 60 14.34 2.23 7.63
CA ASP A 60 15.63 2.58 7.02
C ASP A 60 15.86 4.09 7.03
N ALA A 61 14.80 4.89 6.78
CA ALA A 61 14.89 6.35 6.80
C ALA A 61 15.30 6.91 8.17
N LEU A 62 14.80 6.32 9.25
CA LEU A 62 15.16 6.71 10.62
C LEU A 62 16.55 6.21 11.01
N ALA A 63 16.92 5.00 10.62
CA ALA A 63 18.26 4.46 10.87
C ALA A 63 19.37 5.31 10.20
N THR A 64 19.06 5.92 9.07
CA THR A 64 20.00 6.78 8.33
C THR A 64 19.79 8.28 8.59
N ASP A 65 18.82 8.66 9.42
CA ASP A 65 18.44 10.06 9.72
C ASP A 65 18.26 10.91 8.45
N CYS A 66 17.64 10.33 7.40
CA CYS A 66 17.59 11.00 6.10
C CYS A 66 16.32 11.85 5.87
N ILE A 67 15.30 11.74 6.74
CA ILE A 67 14.07 12.55 6.69
C ILE A 67 13.88 13.36 7.97
N ARG A 68 13.11 14.46 7.88
CA ARG A 68 12.78 15.33 9.00
C ARG A 68 11.54 14.88 9.75
N PRO A 69 11.48 14.98 11.09
CA PRO A 69 10.20 14.88 11.78
C PRO A 69 9.36 16.11 11.46
N LEU A 70 8.11 15.88 11.10
CA LEU A 70 7.21 16.96 10.68
C LEU A 70 6.73 17.83 11.84
N ASP A 71 6.88 17.37 13.07
CA ASP A 71 6.64 18.15 14.31
C ASP A 71 7.55 19.39 14.43
N GLU A 72 8.67 19.42 13.71
CA GLU A 72 9.54 20.61 13.62
C GLU A 72 8.98 21.69 12.69
N LEU A 73 8.04 21.32 11.79
CA LEU A 73 7.59 22.14 10.67
C LEU A 73 6.10 22.52 10.73
N PHE A 74 5.30 21.68 11.37
CA PHE A 74 3.87 21.86 11.53
C PHE A 74 3.49 21.84 13.01
N THR A 75 2.44 22.55 13.35
CA THR A 75 1.93 22.57 14.72
C THR A 75 1.30 21.22 15.10
N ASP A 76 1.36 20.89 16.38
CA ASP A 76 0.70 19.73 16.94
C ASP A 76 -0.81 19.68 16.62
N ALA A 77 -1.46 20.81 16.54
CA ALA A 77 -2.88 20.92 16.17
C ALA A 77 -3.12 20.52 14.71
N GLU A 78 -2.25 20.93 13.79
CA GLU A 78 -2.33 20.54 12.37
C GLU A 78 -2.11 19.04 12.20
N LEU A 79 -1.05 18.49 12.78
CA LEU A 79 -0.73 17.06 12.69
C LEU A 79 -1.83 16.19 13.28
N LYS A 80 -2.41 16.59 14.41
CA LYS A 80 -3.57 15.89 15.01
C LYS A 80 -4.82 15.98 14.14
N ALA A 81 -5.09 17.14 13.53
CA ALA A 81 -6.23 17.31 12.65
C ALA A 81 -6.12 16.41 11.41
N TRP A 82 -4.95 16.34 10.77
CA TRP A 82 -4.72 15.46 9.62
C TRP A 82 -4.75 13.98 10.01
N ALA A 83 -4.20 13.62 11.16
CA ALA A 83 -4.28 12.25 11.67
C ALA A 83 -5.72 11.81 11.98
N HIS A 84 -6.55 12.71 12.49
CA HIS A 84 -7.98 12.45 12.74
C HIS A 84 -8.78 12.29 11.43
N GLU A 85 -8.46 13.09 10.42
CA GLU A 85 -9.10 13.06 9.11
C GLU A 85 -8.65 11.87 8.25
N ALA A 86 -7.48 11.29 8.52
CA ALA A 86 -6.95 10.18 7.73
C ALA A 86 -7.80 8.92 7.85
N VAL A 87 -8.08 8.26 6.70
CA VAL A 87 -8.85 7.03 6.65
C VAL A 87 -8.02 5.85 7.17
N GLY A 88 -8.62 5.01 8.00
CA GLY A 88 -7.96 3.84 8.57
C GLY A 88 -6.66 4.18 9.31
N PRO A 89 -5.67 3.30 9.27
CA PRO A 89 -4.38 3.55 9.91
C PRO A 89 -3.39 4.36 9.06
N SER A 90 -3.80 5.02 7.97
CA SER A 90 -2.87 5.68 7.02
C SER A 90 -1.99 6.74 7.69
N ALA A 91 -2.53 7.57 8.61
CA ALA A 91 -1.68 8.50 9.37
C ALA A 91 -0.78 7.77 10.39
N ARG A 92 -1.35 6.79 11.12
CA ARG A 92 -0.60 6.01 12.12
C ARG A 92 0.58 5.25 11.50
N SER A 93 0.47 4.86 10.24
CA SER A 93 1.54 4.15 9.53
C SER A 93 2.81 5.01 9.38
N TYR A 94 2.69 6.35 9.40
CA TYR A 94 3.80 7.31 9.33
C TYR A 94 4.18 7.91 10.69
N GLN A 95 3.62 7.41 11.79
CA GLN A 95 3.96 7.83 13.15
C GLN A 95 4.87 6.78 13.80
N ARG A 96 5.99 7.23 14.37
CA ARG A 96 6.94 6.39 15.10
C ARG A 96 7.72 7.21 16.12
N ASP A 97 8.00 6.60 17.27
CA ASP A 97 8.81 7.18 18.34
C ASP A 97 8.31 8.57 18.83
N GLY A 98 6.97 8.77 18.79
CA GLY A 98 6.32 10.01 19.19
C GLY A 98 6.29 11.11 18.14
N HIS A 99 6.83 10.86 16.96
CA HIS A 99 6.90 11.83 15.86
C HIS A 99 6.04 11.41 14.66
N THR A 100 5.65 12.41 13.84
CA THR A 100 5.07 12.23 12.51
C THR A 100 6.15 12.45 11.45
N TRP A 101 6.39 11.46 10.59
CA TRP A 101 7.50 11.47 9.64
C TRP A 101 7.08 11.74 8.19
N ALA A 102 5.81 11.51 7.86
CA ALA A 102 5.24 11.86 6.56
C ALA A 102 3.76 12.23 6.72
N LEU A 103 3.27 13.11 5.84
CA LEU A 103 1.85 13.42 5.72
C LEU A 103 1.18 12.33 4.87
N PRO A 104 0.09 11.71 5.33
CA PRO A 104 -0.62 10.69 4.54
C PRO A 104 -1.26 11.35 3.32
N LEU A 105 -0.63 11.22 2.15
CA LEU A 105 -1.09 11.84 0.91
C LEU A 105 -2.22 11.05 0.25
N ASP A 106 -2.01 9.76 0.18
CA ASP A 106 -2.82 8.78 -0.54
C ASP A 106 -3.04 7.57 0.38
N ALA A 107 -4.22 6.97 0.32
CA ALA A 107 -4.53 5.80 1.11
C ALA A 107 -4.99 4.64 0.23
N ALA A 108 -4.48 3.46 0.47
CA ALA A 108 -4.87 2.22 -0.16
C ALA A 108 -4.74 1.05 0.81
N THR A 109 -5.44 -0.02 0.49
CA THR A 109 -5.30 -1.29 1.18
C THR A 109 -5.54 -2.44 0.22
N GLN A 110 -5.15 -3.65 0.60
CA GLN A 110 -5.49 -4.82 -0.20
C GLN A 110 -6.99 -5.13 -0.08
N VAL A 111 -7.65 -5.17 -1.22
CA VAL A 111 -9.09 -5.40 -1.39
C VAL A 111 -9.31 -6.51 -2.41
N SER A 112 -10.51 -7.05 -2.53
CA SER A 112 -10.84 -7.89 -3.67
C SER A 112 -11.15 -7.05 -4.91
N ALA A 113 -10.79 -7.58 -6.08
CA ALA A 113 -11.15 -7.01 -7.37
C ALA A 113 -11.88 -8.05 -8.22
N ARG A 114 -12.96 -7.66 -8.90
CA ARG A 114 -13.72 -8.55 -9.77
C ARG A 114 -14.28 -7.83 -11.00
N ARG A 115 -14.54 -8.61 -12.03
CA ARG A 115 -15.34 -8.23 -13.19
C ARG A 115 -16.81 -8.59 -12.91
N PRO A 116 -17.69 -7.61 -12.71
CA PRO A 116 -19.10 -7.87 -12.38
C PRO A 116 -19.85 -8.68 -13.45
N ASP A 117 -19.45 -8.55 -14.70
CA ASP A 117 -19.99 -9.26 -15.86
C ASP A 117 -19.54 -10.73 -15.96
N LEU A 118 -18.39 -11.09 -15.35
CA LEU A 118 -17.85 -12.45 -15.32
C LEU A 118 -18.11 -13.14 -13.96
N LEU A 119 -18.16 -12.39 -12.90
CA LEU A 119 -18.43 -12.86 -11.53
C LEU A 119 -19.36 -11.87 -10.83
N ALA A 120 -20.65 -12.17 -10.83
CA ALA A 120 -21.70 -11.26 -10.33
C ALA A 120 -21.56 -10.93 -8.83
N THR A 121 -21.11 -11.90 -8.03
CA THR A 121 -20.99 -11.77 -6.57
C THR A 121 -19.57 -12.07 -6.11
N ALA A 122 -18.99 -11.20 -5.29
CA ALA A 122 -17.69 -11.44 -4.69
C ALA A 122 -17.76 -12.53 -3.62
N PRO A 123 -16.80 -13.48 -3.56
CA PRO A 123 -16.63 -14.40 -2.45
C PRO A 123 -16.44 -13.66 -1.13
N ARG A 124 -17.05 -14.13 -0.05
CA ARG A 124 -16.99 -13.53 1.28
C ARG A 124 -16.01 -14.22 2.23
N SER A 125 -15.68 -15.47 1.95
CA SER A 125 -14.76 -16.29 2.76
C SER A 125 -13.69 -16.91 1.88
N TRP A 126 -12.59 -17.35 2.50
CA TRP A 126 -11.55 -18.09 1.78
C TRP A 126 -12.08 -19.36 1.15
N SER A 127 -12.99 -20.08 1.81
CA SER A 127 -13.62 -21.28 1.23
C SER A 127 -14.45 -20.96 -0.01
N GLU A 128 -15.18 -19.84 -0.03
CA GLU A 128 -15.90 -19.39 -1.22
C GLU A 128 -14.92 -18.94 -2.33
N ALA A 129 -13.86 -18.23 -1.98
CA ALA A 129 -12.84 -17.80 -2.95
C ALA A 129 -12.13 -18.97 -3.62
N LEU A 130 -11.81 -20.01 -2.85
CA LEU A 130 -11.25 -21.25 -3.36
C LEU A 130 -12.23 -22.09 -4.19
N ALA A 131 -13.54 -21.87 -4.05
CA ALA A 131 -14.59 -22.57 -4.80
C ALA A 131 -15.09 -21.79 -6.04
N VAL A 132 -14.56 -20.58 -6.31
CA VAL A 132 -14.98 -19.77 -7.47
C VAL A 132 -14.76 -20.53 -8.77
N ASP A 133 -15.79 -20.65 -9.59
CA ASP A 133 -15.71 -21.23 -10.94
C ASP A 133 -15.56 -20.11 -12.00
N ALA A 134 -14.46 -19.36 -11.89
CA ALA A 134 -14.07 -18.31 -12.84
C ALA A 134 -12.54 -18.11 -12.79
N PRO A 135 -11.92 -17.58 -13.85
CA PRO A 135 -10.49 -17.28 -13.85
C PRO A 135 -10.11 -16.34 -12.70
N LEU A 136 -9.22 -16.79 -11.83
CA LEU A 136 -8.74 -16.02 -10.70
C LEU A 136 -7.22 -16.04 -10.64
N ALA A 137 -6.62 -15.00 -10.08
CA ALA A 137 -5.19 -14.94 -9.83
C ALA A 137 -4.89 -14.24 -8.49
N PRO A 138 -3.95 -14.73 -7.67
CA PRO A 138 -3.37 -13.95 -6.58
C PRO A 138 -2.32 -12.97 -7.12
N SER A 139 -2.11 -11.87 -6.41
CA SER A 139 -0.99 -10.94 -6.69
C SER A 139 0.28 -11.48 -6.01
N LEU A 140 1.28 -11.90 -6.80
CA LEU A 140 2.50 -12.55 -6.30
C LEU A 140 3.81 -11.87 -6.71
N ALA A 141 3.82 -11.02 -7.75
CA ALA A 141 5.04 -10.38 -8.23
C ALA A 141 5.63 -9.40 -7.22
N GLY A 142 6.95 -9.19 -7.26
CA GLY A 142 7.63 -8.28 -6.35
C GLY A 142 7.37 -8.63 -4.86
N PRO A 143 7.02 -7.66 -4.02
CA PRO A 143 6.72 -7.87 -2.60
C PRO A 143 5.34 -8.50 -2.36
N HIS A 144 4.49 -8.63 -3.38
CA HIS A 144 3.06 -8.91 -3.22
C HIS A 144 2.74 -10.33 -2.78
N ALA A 145 3.63 -11.33 -3.01
CA ALA A 145 3.43 -12.67 -2.46
C ALA A 145 3.45 -12.63 -0.93
N PHE A 146 4.40 -11.91 -0.34
CA PHE A 146 4.48 -11.74 1.11
C PHE A 146 3.32 -10.89 1.64
N LEU A 147 2.95 -9.80 0.96
CA LEU A 147 1.84 -8.94 1.36
C LEU A 147 0.49 -9.66 1.33
N SER A 148 0.23 -10.48 0.29
CA SER A 148 -0.97 -11.32 0.22
C SER A 148 -0.97 -12.39 1.31
N PHE A 149 0.18 -13.03 1.55
CA PHE A 149 0.36 -13.97 2.66
C PHE A 149 0.04 -13.30 4.02
N CYS A 150 0.57 -12.10 4.30
CA CYS A 150 0.28 -11.35 5.53
C CYS A 150 -1.20 -11.05 5.67
N SER A 151 -1.87 -10.57 4.62
CA SER A 151 -3.30 -10.27 4.65
C SER A 151 -4.14 -11.52 4.91
N ILE A 152 -3.77 -12.67 4.33
CA ILE A 152 -4.42 -13.95 4.64
C ILE A 152 -4.20 -14.33 6.11
N ALA A 153 -2.95 -14.24 6.59
CA ALA A 153 -2.62 -14.57 7.99
C ALA A 153 -3.38 -13.69 8.99
N VAL A 154 -3.43 -12.37 8.74
CA VAL A 154 -4.22 -11.43 9.55
C VAL A 154 -5.70 -11.80 9.53
N SER A 155 -6.27 -12.15 8.37
CA SER A 155 -7.66 -12.58 8.28
C SER A 155 -7.98 -13.84 9.09
N LEU A 156 -6.98 -14.70 9.30
CA LEU A 156 -7.07 -15.91 10.13
C LEU A 156 -6.86 -15.63 11.64
N GLY A 157 -6.67 -14.36 12.01
CA GLY A 157 -6.45 -13.93 13.39
C GLY A 157 -4.97 -13.86 13.79
N GLY A 158 -4.05 -13.85 12.82
CA GLY A 158 -2.63 -13.63 13.07
C GLY A 158 -2.30 -12.14 13.24
N ASP A 159 -1.23 -11.88 13.98
CA ASP A 159 -0.60 -10.58 14.10
C ASP A 159 0.92 -10.76 14.17
N ILE A 160 1.66 -9.74 13.80
CA ILE A 160 3.12 -9.63 14.01
C ILE A 160 3.30 -8.53 15.07
N ASP A 161 3.75 -8.95 16.24
CA ASP A 161 4.09 -8.06 17.34
C ASP A 161 5.61 -8.13 17.58
N ASP A 162 6.05 -8.73 18.68
CA ASP A 162 7.48 -8.91 18.98
C ASP A 162 8.12 -10.06 18.18
N ASP A 163 7.31 -11.00 17.65
CA ASP A 163 7.75 -12.11 16.81
C ASP A 163 6.84 -12.22 15.57
N PHE A 164 7.18 -13.06 14.63
CA PHE A 164 6.42 -13.35 13.42
C PHE A 164 5.09 -14.04 13.74
N PHE A 165 4.18 -14.11 12.78
CA PHE A 165 2.91 -14.84 12.89
C PHE A 165 3.07 -16.23 13.52
N ASP A 166 2.09 -16.65 14.34
CA ASP A 166 2.02 -18.03 14.79
C ASP A 166 2.19 -19.01 13.62
N ARG A 167 3.05 -20.00 13.80
CA ARG A 167 3.43 -20.95 12.73
C ARG A 167 2.22 -21.65 12.12
N ARG A 168 1.21 -22.00 12.90
CA ARG A 168 0.00 -22.68 12.41
C ARG A 168 -0.81 -21.77 11.52
N ILE A 169 -0.97 -20.50 11.89
CA ILE A 169 -1.65 -19.49 11.08
C ILE A 169 -0.86 -19.26 9.79
N ALA A 170 0.44 -19.11 9.87
CA ALA A 170 1.31 -18.89 8.73
C ALA A 170 1.28 -20.07 7.73
N VAL A 171 1.27 -21.32 8.21
CA VAL A 171 1.10 -22.51 7.34
C VAL A 171 -0.28 -22.52 6.67
N GLN A 172 -1.35 -22.15 7.38
CA GLN A 172 -2.68 -22.06 6.78
C GLN A 172 -2.75 -20.96 5.72
N ALA A 173 -2.14 -19.80 5.98
CA ALA A 173 -2.08 -18.70 5.01
C ALA A 173 -1.31 -19.10 3.74
N LEU A 174 -0.18 -19.78 3.89
CA LEU A 174 0.59 -20.31 2.76
C LEU A 174 -0.23 -21.31 1.93
N ALA A 175 -0.94 -22.21 2.58
CA ALA A 175 -1.79 -23.21 1.90
C ALA A 175 -2.92 -22.57 1.08
N ILE A 176 -3.59 -21.55 1.61
CA ILE A 176 -4.61 -20.78 0.87
C ILE A 176 -3.98 -20.09 -0.34
N LEU A 177 -2.82 -19.44 -0.15
CA LEU A 177 -2.13 -18.74 -1.24
C LEU A 177 -1.66 -19.71 -2.33
N ALA A 178 -1.16 -20.89 -1.96
CA ALA A 178 -0.75 -21.95 -2.87
C ALA A 178 -1.92 -22.46 -3.72
N GLU A 179 -3.08 -22.69 -3.11
CA GLU A 179 -4.27 -23.16 -3.83
C GLU A 179 -4.79 -22.10 -4.82
N LEU A 180 -4.80 -20.82 -4.43
CA LEU A 180 -5.11 -19.72 -5.34
C LEU A 180 -4.13 -19.66 -6.52
N ALA A 181 -2.83 -19.81 -6.25
CA ALA A 181 -1.78 -19.77 -7.27
C ALA A 181 -1.87 -20.94 -8.25
N CYS A 182 -2.19 -22.13 -7.76
CA CYS A 182 -2.38 -23.33 -8.59
C CYS A 182 -3.49 -23.17 -9.63
N ARG A 183 -4.48 -22.32 -9.35
CA ARG A 183 -5.65 -22.06 -10.22
C ARG A 183 -5.45 -20.85 -11.14
N ALA A 184 -4.36 -20.12 -10.97
CA ALA A 184 -4.11 -18.89 -11.71
C ALA A 184 -3.83 -19.18 -13.20
N PRO A 185 -4.39 -18.42 -14.13
CA PRO A 185 -4.06 -18.52 -15.56
C PRO A 185 -2.54 -18.34 -15.77
N ALA A 186 -2.00 -19.06 -16.76
CA ALA A 186 -0.56 -19.05 -17.04
C ALA A 186 -0.04 -17.62 -17.24
N GLY A 187 1.07 -17.30 -16.61
CA GLY A 187 1.74 -15.98 -16.69
C GLY A 187 1.20 -14.90 -15.74
N THR A 188 0.02 -15.08 -15.12
CA THR A 188 -0.55 -14.04 -14.25
C THR A 188 0.21 -13.88 -12.93
N THR A 189 0.83 -14.93 -12.42
CA THR A 189 1.61 -14.90 -11.16
C THR A 189 2.89 -14.06 -11.22
N THR A 190 3.33 -13.68 -12.42
CA THR A 190 4.50 -12.80 -12.64
C THR A 190 4.12 -11.35 -12.89
N LEU A 191 2.82 -11.05 -13.01
CA LEU A 191 2.33 -9.69 -13.24
C LEU A 191 2.26 -8.92 -11.92
N ASN A 192 2.73 -7.68 -11.94
CA ASN A 192 2.55 -6.75 -10.83
C ASN A 192 1.07 -6.32 -10.72
N PRO A 193 0.63 -5.68 -9.63
CA PRO A 193 -0.77 -5.30 -9.43
C PRO A 193 -1.36 -4.47 -10.57
N ILE A 194 -0.58 -3.54 -11.13
CA ILE A 194 -1.03 -2.70 -12.23
C ILE A 194 -1.31 -3.56 -13.47
N ALA A 195 -0.37 -4.43 -13.84
CA ALA A 195 -0.54 -5.33 -14.99
C ALA A 195 -1.69 -6.33 -14.81
N LEU A 196 -1.94 -6.82 -13.58
CA LEU A 196 -3.10 -7.67 -13.28
C LEU A 196 -4.43 -6.91 -13.47
N LEU A 197 -4.51 -5.65 -13.00
CA LEU A 197 -5.70 -4.83 -13.16
C LEU A 197 -5.91 -4.40 -14.62
N GLU A 198 -4.84 -4.12 -15.36
CA GLU A 198 -4.90 -3.90 -16.81
C GLU A 198 -5.45 -5.13 -17.54
N LEU A 199 -4.92 -6.33 -17.24
CA LEU A 199 -5.42 -7.59 -17.82
C LEU A 199 -6.91 -7.77 -17.51
N MET A 200 -7.30 -7.62 -16.24
CA MET A 200 -8.69 -7.74 -15.79
C MET A 200 -9.62 -6.72 -16.46
N SER A 201 -9.16 -5.48 -16.64
CA SER A 201 -9.98 -4.41 -17.23
C SER A 201 -10.10 -4.50 -18.75
N SER A 202 -9.13 -5.12 -19.45
CA SER A 202 -9.04 -5.11 -20.91
C SER A 202 -9.45 -6.44 -21.57
N THR A 203 -9.42 -7.57 -20.84
CA THR A 203 -9.74 -8.92 -21.35
C THR A 203 -10.75 -9.64 -20.46
N ASP A 204 -11.17 -10.83 -20.87
CA ASP A 204 -12.01 -11.74 -20.08
C ASP A 204 -11.19 -12.90 -19.45
N ASP A 205 -9.85 -12.83 -19.54
CA ASP A 205 -8.95 -13.88 -19.05
C ASP A 205 -8.81 -13.90 -17.53
N LEU A 206 -9.24 -12.83 -16.84
CA LEU A 206 -9.18 -12.69 -15.39
C LEU A 206 -10.46 -12.07 -14.85
N ALA A 207 -11.17 -12.82 -14.02
CA ALA A 207 -12.46 -12.42 -13.46
C ALA A 207 -12.39 -12.00 -11.99
N TYR A 208 -11.39 -12.52 -11.23
CA TYR A 208 -11.29 -12.30 -9.78
C TYR A 208 -9.85 -12.26 -9.28
N ILE A 209 -9.57 -11.31 -8.40
CA ILE A 209 -8.35 -11.23 -7.62
C ILE A 209 -8.76 -11.06 -6.14
N PRO A 210 -8.49 -12.02 -5.25
CA PRO A 210 -8.95 -11.97 -3.87
C PRO A 210 -8.27 -10.89 -3.01
N LEU A 211 -7.00 -10.56 -3.32
CA LEU A 211 -6.20 -9.55 -2.63
C LEU A 211 -5.32 -8.80 -3.64
N ILE A 212 -5.58 -7.52 -3.78
CA ILE A 212 -4.79 -6.59 -4.59
C ILE A 212 -4.94 -5.18 -4.01
N TYR A 213 -3.92 -4.35 -4.10
CA TYR A 213 -4.11 -2.94 -3.75
C TYR A 213 -5.16 -2.30 -4.65
N GLY A 214 -6.11 -1.59 -4.04
CA GLY A 214 -7.17 -0.89 -4.75
C GLY A 214 -6.62 0.29 -5.54
N TYR A 215 -7.04 0.37 -6.81
CA TYR A 215 -6.73 1.48 -7.72
C TYR A 215 -8.02 2.01 -8.31
N VAL A 216 -8.49 3.17 -7.85
CA VAL A 216 -9.74 3.78 -8.31
C VAL A 216 -9.79 3.97 -9.83
N ASN A 217 -8.64 4.13 -10.46
CA ASN A 217 -8.47 4.36 -11.89
C ASN A 217 -9.06 3.23 -12.77
N TYR A 218 -9.24 2.02 -12.24
CA TYR A 218 -9.84 0.88 -12.95
C TYR A 218 -11.35 0.74 -12.74
N SER A 219 -11.93 1.53 -11.81
CA SER A 219 -13.38 1.61 -11.61
C SER A 219 -14.03 2.47 -12.72
N PRO A 220 -15.25 2.14 -13.18
CA PRO A 220 -16.17 1.10 -12.68
C PRO A 220 -16.04 -0.27 -13.37
N ARG A 221 -15.18 -0.46 -14.38
CA ARG A 221 -15.08 -1.75 -15.09
C ARG A 221 -14.63 -2.87 -14.16
N VAL A 222 -13.72 -2.59 -13.23
CA VAL A 222 -13.37 -3.47 -12.13
C VAL A 222 -14.11 -3.00 -10.88
N ALA A 223 -14.88 -3.87 -10.26
CA ALA A 223 -15.51 -3.60 -8.97
C ALA A 223 -14.57 -4.06 -7.84
N PHE A 224 -14.30 -3.15 -6.94
CA PHE A 224 -13.51 -3.41 -5.74
C PHE A 224 -14.44 -3.61 -4.53
N GLY A 225 -13.99 -4.38 -3.54
CA GLY A 225 -14.78 -4.64 -2.34
C GLY A 225 -13.96 -5.35 -1.27
N ALA A 226 -14.62 -5.77 -0.20
CA ALA A 226 -13.96 -6.49 0.89
C ALA A 226 -13.25 -7.75 0.37
N PRO A 227 -12.05 -8.07 0.88
CA PRO A 227 -11.38 -9.34 0.60
C PRO A 227 -12.12 -10.49 1.30
N PRO A 228 -11.87 -11.76 0.92
CA PRO A 228 -12.38 -12.90 1.66
C PRO A 228 -11.92 -12.86 3.12
N VAL A 229 -12.80 -13.21 4.05
CA VAL A 229 -12.51 -13.23 5.47
C VAL A 229 -12.28 -14.65 5.99
N GLY A 230 -11.46 -14.75 7.02
CA GLY A 230 -11.35 -15.92 7.89
C GLY A 230 -12.09 -15.67 9.21
N SER A 231 -11.36 -15.35 10.28
CA SER A 231 -11.93 -14.89 11.55
C SER A 231 -12.28 -13.39 11.55
N GLY A 232 -11.72 -12.63 10.61
CA GLY A 232 -11.93 -11.20 10.43
C GLY A 232 -11.44 -10.70 9.08
N ILE A 233 -11.47 -9.39 8.89
CA ILE A 233 -10.87 -8.74 7.71
C ILE A 233 -9.37 -8.80 7.84
N GLY A 234 -8.70 -9.30 6.81
CA GLY A 234 -7.24 -9.26 6.67
C GLY A 234 -6.87 -8.43 5.45
N SER A 235 -6.20 -7.32 5.69
CA SER A 235 -5.77 -6.42 4.63
C SER A 235 -4.54 -5.63 5.07
N THR A 236 -3.52 -5.64 4.25
CA THR A 236 -2.30 -4.87 4.51
C THR A 236 -2.47 -3.44 4.01
N ILE A 237 -2.30 -2.44 4.90
CA ILE A 237 -2.33 -1.04 4.50
C ILE A 237 -1.19 -0.73 3.52
N GLY A 238 -1.50 0.09 2.55
CA GLY A 238 -0.58 0.72 1.62
C GLY A 238 -0.92 2.20 1.51
N GLY A 239 -0.74 2.75 0.32
CA GLY A 239 -0.85 4.19 0.11
C GLY A 239 0.51 4.85 0.26
N THR A 240 0.52 6.17 0.29
CA THR A 240 1.76 6.93 0.28
C THR A 240 1.71 8.12 1.23
N GLY A 241 2.89 8.46 1.77
CA GLY A 241 3.07 9.70 2.52
C GLY A 241 4.10 10.61 1.86
N ILE A 242 3.96 11.92 2.06
CA ILE A 242 4.99 12.89 1.68
C ILE A 242 5.89 13.13 2.87
N ALA A 243 7.17 12.78 2.73
CA ALA A 243 8.23 13.10 3.67
C ALA A 243 9.10 14.25 3.14
N ILE A 244 9.65 15.05 4.05
CA ILE A 244 10.64 16.09 3.77
C ILE A 244 12.01 15.54 4.17
N THR A 245 12.98 15.58 3.27
CA THR A 245 14.31 15.04 3.51
C THR A 245 15.16 16.01 4.35
N ARG A 246 16.19 15.49 5.02
CA ARG A 246 17.12 16.32 5.81
C ARG A 246 17.90 17.33 4.97
N ARG A 247 18.09 17.07 3.68
CA ARG A 247 18.76 18.02 2.78
C ARG A 247 17.90 19.25 2.46
N SER A 248 16.59 19.13 2.58
CA SER A 248 15.64 20.20 2.23
C SER A 248 15.59 21.26 3.32
N GLU A 249 15.56 22.52 2.90
CA GLU A 249 15.21 23.67 3.76
C GLU A 249 13.87 24.23 3.27
N PRO A 250 12.75 23.73 3.83
CA PRO A 250 11.41 24.09 3.35
C PRO A 250 11.09 25.55 3.62
N THR A 251 10.60 26.24 2.59
CA THR A 251 10.10 27.61 2.73
C THR A 251 8.66 27.61 3.29
N PRO A 252 8.18 28.75 3.85
CA PRO A 252 6.78 28.90 4.28
C PRO A 252 5.80 28.56 3.15
N GLU A 253 6.10 28.94 1.91
CA GLU A 253 5.28 28.69 0.73
C GLU A 253 5.18 27.19 0.41
N LEU A 254 6.28 26.44 0.55
CA LEU A 254 6.25 24.98 0.40
C LEU A 254 5.40 24.34 1.50
N LEU A 255 5.53 24.78 2.74
CA LEU A 255 4.71 24.28 3.85
C LEU A 255 3.22 24.61 3.65
N ASP A 256 2.90 25.79 3.12
CA ASP A 256 1.52 26.18 2.78
C ASP A 256 0.96 25.32 1.62
N HIS A 257 1.80 24.96 0.64
CA HIS A 257 1.43 24.01 -0.40
C HIS A 257 1.11 22.63 0.17
N LEU A 258 1.90 22.13 1.12
CA LEU A 258 1.63 20.85 1.79
C LEU A 258 0.34 20.93 2.64
N ARG A 259 0.08 22.05 3.33
CA ARG A 259 -1.20 22.30 4.02
C ARG A 259 -2.38 22.26 3.05
N TRP A 260 -2.22 22.86 1.88
CA TRP A 260 -3.24 22.83 0.83
C TRP A 260 -3.50 21.41 0.35
N LEU A 261 -2.46 20.59 0.08
CA LEU A 261 -2.60 19.19 -0.31
C LEU A 261 -3.37 18.37 0.74
N MET A 262 -3.16 18.66 2.02
CA MET A 262 -3.84 17.97 3.13
C MET A 262 -5.21 18.55 3.48
N SER A 263 -5.64 19.64 2.83
CA SER A 263 -6.94 20.24 3.13
C SER A 263 -8.09 19.32 2.68
N PRO A 264 -9.21 19.25 3.43
CA PRO A 264 -10.37 18.42 3.06
C PRO A 264 -10.91 18.74 1.65
N ALA A 265 -10.89 20.01 1.24
CA ALA A 265 -11.35 20.42 -0.09
C ALA A 265 -10.46 19.88 -1.21
N THR A 266 -9.12 19.90 -1.03
CA THR A 266 -8.16 19.35 -1.97
C THR A 266 -8.29 17.83 -2.02
N GLN A 267 -8.37 17.19 -0.88
CA GLN A 267 -8.49 15.74 -0.78
C GLN A 267 -9.79 15.19 -1.39
N ALA A 268 -10.92 15.88 -1.20
CA ALA A 268 -12.20 15.43 -1.75
C ALA A 268 -12.47 15.90 -3.20
N GLY A 269 -11.78 16.91 -3.67
CA GLY A 269 -12.03 17.53 -4.98
C GLY A 269 -10.84 17.42 -5.93
N PHE A 270 -9.76 18.13 -5.65
CA PHE A 270 -8.61 18.23 -6.56
C PHE A 270 -7.91 16.89 -6.77
N ILE A 271 -7.60 16.16 -5.69
CA ILE A 271 -6.89 14.88 -5.78
C ILE A 271 -7.64 13.88 -6.68
N PRO A 272 -8.92 13.53 -6.43
CA PRO A 272 -9.63 12.59 -7.28
C PRO A 272 -9.91 13.13 -8.70
N SER A 273 -10.05 14.45 -8.89
CA SER A 273 -10.21 15.04 -10.23
C SER A 273 -8.94 14.95 -11.10
N ASN A 274 -7.79 14.68 -10.47
CA ASN A 274 -6.50 14.49 -11.13
C ASN A 274 -5.99 13.06 -10.91
N ALA A 275 -6.86 12.07 -11.06
CA ALA A 275 -6.56 10.63 -11.01
C ALA A 275 -5.96 10.12 -9.67
N GLY A 276 -5.78 10.98 -8.67
CA GLY A 276 -5.26 10.62 -7.36
C GLY A 276 -6.29 9.92 -6.49
N GLN A 277 -5.81 9.24 -5.45
CA GLN A 277 -6.63 8.56 -4.45
C GLN A 277 -6.42 9.24 -3.09
N PRO A 278 -7.45 9.86 -2.49
CA PRO A 278 -7.28 10.64 -1.28
C PRO A 278 -7.00 9.79 -0.04
N SER A 279 -6.38 10.39 0.97
CA SER A 279 -6.24 9.80 2.30
C SER A 279 -7.28 10.28 3.31
N ALA A 280 -8.05 11.32 2.97
CA ALA A 280 -9.03 11.89 3.89
C ALA A 280 -10.29 11.02 4.00
N ARG A 281 -10.71 10.70 5.22
CA ARG A 281 -11.91 9.93 5.53
C ARG A 281 -13.18 10.56 4.97
N SER A 282 -13.30 11.88 5.05
CA SER A 282 -14.42 12.63 4.50
C SER A 282 -14.56 12.41 2.99
N ALA A 283 -13.46 12.31 2.26
CA ALA A 283 -13.46 11.94 0.85
C ALA A 283 -13.94 10.49 0.64
N TRP A 284 -13.46 9.53 1.42
CA TRP A 284 -13.87 8.13 1.33
C TRP A 284 -15.36 7.90 1.60
N THR A 285 -15.97 8.71 2.45
CA THR A 285 -17.40 8.62 2.76
C THR A 285 -18.30 9.32 1.75
N SER A 286 -17.78 10.21 0.90
CA SER A 286 -18.55 11.04 -0.02
C SER A 286 -18.34 10.75 -1.51
N LEU A 287 -17.25 10.06 -1.87
CA LEU A 287 -16.94 9.68 -3.24
C LEU A 287 -17.64 8.35 -3.64
N GLY A 288 -17.47 7.92 -4.90
CA GLY A 288 -18.17 6.78 -5.48
C GLY A 288 -17.90 5.42 -4.84
N SER A 289 -18.50 4.38 -5.42
CA SER A 289 -18.56 3.02 -4.87
C SER A 289 -17.19 2.39 -4.56
N PHE A 290 -16.14 2.70 -5.31
CA PHE A 290 -14.79 2.24 -4.98
C PHE A 290 -14.43 2.54 -3.51
N TYR A 291 -14.68 3.77 -3.07
CA TYR A 291 -14.36 4.22 -1.72
C TYR A 291 -15.30 3.64 -0.68
N THR A 292 -16.61 3.72 -0.91
CA THR A 292 -17.61 3.25 0.06
C THR A 292 -17.57 1.74 0.24
N ASP A 293 -17.35 0.98 -0.83
CA ASP A 293 -17.33 -0.49 -0.79
C ASP A 293 -16.02 -1.06 -0.19
N THR A 294 -14.97 -0.23 -0.08
CA THR A 294 -13.69 -0.60 0.51
C THR A 294 -13.39 0.09 1.84
N LEU A 295 -14.28 0.97 2.32
CA LEU A 295 -14.08 1.78 3.53
C LEU A 295 -13.87 0.89 4.77
N GLU A 296 -14.72 -0.09 5.02
CA GLU A 296 -14.57 -0.98 6.17
C GLU A 296 -13.24 -1.74 6.13
N THR A 297 -12.80 -2.13 4.95
CA THR A 297 -11.53 -2.84 4.75
C THR A 297 -10.33 -1.95 5.12
N ILE A 298 -10.31 -0.70 4.65
CA ILE A 298 -9.18 0.18 4.96
C ILE A 298 -9.19 0.61 6.43
N GLU A 299 -10.37 0.77 7.05
CA GLU A 299 -10.48 1.06 8.49
C GLU A 299 -9.92 -0.07 9.36
N ALA A 300 -10.09 -1.33 8.93
CA ALA A 300 -9.60 -2.51 9.61
C ALA A 300 -8.18 -2.93 9.20
N SER A 301 -7.50 -2.15 8.36
CA SER A 301 -6.22 -2.56 7.78
C SER A 301 -5.10 -2.67 8.80
N TRP A 302 -4.25 -3.67 8.57
CA TRP A 302 -3.05 -3.95 9.35
C TRP A 302 -1.87 -3.12 8.85
N VAL A 303 -1.06 -2.59 9.78
CA VAL A 303 0.15 -1.81 9.49
C VAL A 303 1.36 -2.73 9.56
N ARG A 304 2.15 -2.77 8.50
CA ARG A 304 3.39 -3.54 8.42
C ARG A 304 4.43 -3.06 9.45
N PRO A 305 5.33 -3.93 9.93
CA PRO A 305 6.49 -3.53 10.71
C PRO A 305 7.35 -2.49 9.97
N ARG A 306 8.04 -1.64 10.73
CA ARG A 306 8.82 -0.49 10.23
C ARG A 306 10.19 -0.43 10.90
N PHE A 307 10.83 -1.59 11.09
CA PHE A 307 12.22 -1.65 11.58
C PHE A 307 13.21 -1.48 10.40
N ALA A 308 14.44 -1.07 10.70
CA ALA A 308 15.50 -0.99 9.70
C ALA A 308 15.78 -2.37 9.08
N GLY A 309 15.87 -2.44 7.74
CA GLY A 309 16.03 -3.70 7.02
C GLY A 309 14.70 -4.42 6.70
N TYR A 310 13.53 -3.84 7.04
CA TYR A 310 12.23 -4.46 6.70
C TYR A 310 12.01 -4.60 5.19
N ILE A 311 12.42 -3.62 4.39
CA ILE A 311 12.23 -3.65 2.93
C ILE A 311 13.02 -4.79 2.26
N PRO A 312 14.33 -4.96 2.53
CA PRO A 312 15.06 -6.15 2.09
C PRO A 312 14.45 -7.46 2.58
N PHE A 313 14.06 -7.54 3.85
CA PHE A 313 13.36 -8.70 4.39
C PHE A 313 12.07 -9.01 3.63
N GLN A 314 11.19 -8.01 3.43
CA GLN A 314 9.93 -8.16 2.69
C GLN A 314 10.16 -8.74 1.28
N SER A 315 11.19 -8.25 0.59
CA SER A 315 11.56 -8.71 -0.74
C SER A 315 12.05 -10.18 -0.71
N GLN A 316 12.92 -10.52 0.24
CA GLN A 316 13.40 -11.89 0.46
C GLN A 316 12.28 -12.85 0.84
N ALA A 317 11.42 -12.47 1.79
CA ALA A 317 10.29 -13.28 2.22
C ALA A 317 9.30 -13.53 1.07
N SER A 318 9.05 -12.49 0.25
CA SER A 318 8.20 -12.63 -0.94
C SER A 318 8.76 -13.63 -1.96
N ALA A 319 10.06 -13.59 -2.21
CA ALA A 319 10.73 -14.57 -3.07
C ALA A 319 10.62 -16.00 -2.48
N MET A 320 10.91 -16.16 -1.19
CA MET A 320 10.79 -17.47 -0.50
C MET A 320 9.37 -18.05 -0.61
N ILE A 321 8.34 -17.22 -0.40
CA ILE A 321 6.93 -17.63 -0.49
C ILE A 321 6.61 -18.03 -1.92
N ARG A 322 6.94 -17.21 -2.91
CA ARG A 322 6.65 -17.48 -4.32
C ARG A 322 7.31 -18.77 -4.80
N ASP A 323 8.57 -19.00 -4.41
CA ASP A 323 9.34 -20.17 -4.85
C ASP A 323 9.00 -21.44 -4.07
N GLY A 324 8.36 -21.33 -2.90
CA GLY A 324 8.06 -22.43 -2.01
C GLY A 324 6.60 -22.54 -1.60
N LEU A 325 5.66 -22.16 -2.48
CA LEU A 325 4.21 -22.21 -2.19
C LEU A 325 3.74 -23.61 -1.75
N ASP A 326 4.25 -24.68 -2.36
CA ASP A 326 3.88 -26.07 -2.08
C ASP A 326 4.66 -26.71 -0.92
N ASP A 327 5.61 -25.98 -0.32
CA ASP A 327 6.47 -26.47 0.76
C ASP A 327 6.15 -25.74 2.08
N PRO A 328 5.48 -26.39 3.04
CA PRO A 328 5.15 -25.78 4.32
C PRO A 328 6.38 -25.39 5.17
N THR A 329 7.59 -25.92 4.85
CA THR A 329 8.84 -25.51 5.52
C THR A 329 9.29 -24.11 5.09
N THR A 330 8.71 -23.56 4.04
CA THR A 330 8.91 -22.17 3.63
C THR A 330 8.56 -21.20 4.76
N VAL A 331 7.52 -21.49 5.54
CA VAL A 331 7.15 -20.70 6.71
C VAL A 331 8.29 -20.62 7.72
N ASP A 332 8.97 -21.74 8.01
CA ASP A 332 10.07 -21.77 8.97
C ASP A 332 11.27 -20.92 8.47
N ARG A 333 11.52 -20.92 7.17
CA ARG A 333 12.56 -20.08 6.54
C ARG A 333 12.20 -18.58 6.62
N VAL A 334 10.94 -18.23 6.39
CA VAL A 334 10.47 -16.83 6.50
C VAL A 334 10.56 -16.36 7.95
N ILE A 335 10.16 -17.18 8.93
CA ILE A 335 10.28 -16.85 10.36
C ILE A 335 11.76 -16.63 10.74
N ALA A 336 12.66 -17.48 10.27
CA ALA A 336 14.09 -17.33 10.54
C ALA A 336 14.65 -16.04 9.95
N ALA A 337 14.30 -15.73 8.69
CA ALA A 337 14.70 -14.49 8.02
C ALA A 337 14.14 -13.24 8.71
N TYR A 338 12.91 -13.30 9.24
CA TYR A 338 12.32 -12.20 10.01
C TYR A 338 13.12 -11.89 11.28
N ARG A 339 13.48 -12.93 12.04
CA ARG A 339 14.27 -12.80 13.26
C ARG A 339 15.69 -12.28 12.99
N GLU A 340 16.30 -12.74 11.89
CA GLU A 340 17.60 -12.25 11.44
C GLU A 340 17.57 -10.78 11.05
N ALA A 341 16.51 -10.33 10.39
CA ALA A 341 16.37 -8.95 9.97
C ALA A 341 16.11 -7.97 11.12
N GLN A 342 15.67 -8.46 12.29
CA GLN A 342 15.47 -7.66 13.51
C GLN A 342 16.70 -7.62 14.43
N ALA A 343 17.70 -8.51 14.22
CA ALA A 343 18.89 -8.63 15.07
C ALA A 343 19.95 -7.58 14.74
#